data_329154ca510382c0c04a6f67ff08334c
#
_entry.id   329154ca510382c0c04a6f67ff08334c
#
_cell.length_a   1.000
_cell.length_b   1.000
_cell.length_c   1.000
_cell.angle_alpha   90.00
_cell.angle_beta   90.00
_cell.angle_gamma   90.00
#
_symmetry.space_group_name_H-M   'P 1'
#
loop_
_entity.id
_entity.type
_entity.pdbx_description
1 polymer ?
#
loop_
_entity_poly.entity_id
_entity_poly.type
_entity_poly.pdbx_seq_one_letter_code
_entity_poly.pdbx_strand_id
1 'polypeptide(L)'
;LDLAIGRDRMVDMLKRFAARRDALTQGIDIRELWEVLHSEQEWIDLETMTAFCFQETTTSDHESAVIRAFFGNRRYFKFNSEGFFPHSERHVEQLIARENEEARRRQLIQDGSDWLRRSLVDRDSMTVAGNGNQVEEYATVLKSYCIFGKDSPTYDIGRAIAAACGVEG
;
A
#
# COMPACT_ATOMS: atom_id res chain seq x y z
N LEU A 1 37.84 -4.76 -27.46
CA LEU A 1 36.51 -5.32 -27.86
C LEU A 1 36.03 -6.36 -26.89
N ASP A 2 36.93 -7.15 -26.25
CA ASP A 2 36.58 -8.23 -25.33
C ASP A 2 35.98 -7.79 -23.98
N LEU A 3 36.39 -6.63 -23.47
CA LEU A 3 35.89 -6.09 -22.20
C LEU A 3 34.43 -5.63 -22.27
N ALA A 4 33.98 -5.11 -23.41
CA ALA A 4 32.59 -4.72 -23.61
C ALA A 4 31.68 -5.94 -23.69
N ILE A 5 32.08 -6.98 -24.41
CA ILE A 5 31.33 -8.26 -24.53
C ILE A 5 31.23 -8.97 -23.17
N GLY A 6 32.27 -8.91 -22.35
CA GLY A 6 32.25 -9.45 -20.99
C GLY A 6 31.29 -8.71 -20.08
N ARG A 7 31.22 -7.39 -20.21
CA ARG A 7 30.30 -6.53 -19.43
C ARG A 7 28.85 -6.77 -19.81
N ASP A 8 28.53 -6.86 -21.09
CA ASP A 8 27.16 -7.11 -21.56
C ASP A 8 26.65 -8.47 -21.12
N ARG A 9 27.48 -9.51 -21.21
CA ARG A 9 27.15 -10.84 -20.69
C ARG A 9 26.90 -10.84 -19.18
N MET A 10 27.69 -10.09 -18.42
CA MET A 10 27.51 -9.96 -16.98
C MET A 10 26.21 -9.24 -16.64
N VAL A 11 25.88 -8.16 -17.36
CA VAL A 11 24.61 -7.44 -17.21
C VAL A 11 23.41 -8.34 -17.52
N ASP A 12 23.47 -9.12 -18.59
CA ASP A 12 22.40 -10.05 -18.96
C ASP A 12 22.24 -11.17 -17.91
N MET A 13 23.33 -11.68 -17.38
CA MET A 13 23.30 -12.67 -16.29
C MET A 13 22.66 -12.08 -15.03
N LEU A 14 23.02 -10.89 -14.61
CA LEU A 14 22.45 -10.20 -13.46
C LEU A 14 20.95 -9.94 -13.65
N LYS A 15 20.52 -9.53 -14.85
CA LYS A 15 19.09 -9.37 -15.18
C LYS A 15 18.33 -10.68 -15.06
N ARG A 16 18.90 -11.80 -15.52
CA ARG A 16 18.26 -13.13 -15.40
C ARG A 16 18.12 -13.54 -13.94
N PHE A 17 19.14 -13.33 -13.11
CA PHE A 17 19.06 -13.62 -11.68
C PHE A 17 18.03 -12.72 -10.97
N ALA A 18 17.97 -11.43 -11.31
CA ALA A 18 16.98 -10.53 -10.77
C ALA A 18 15.56 -11.00 -11.15
N ALA A 19 15.30 -11.28 -12.43
CA ALA A 19 14.00 -11.76 -12.90
C ALA A 19 13.58 -13.09 -12.24
N ARG A 20 14.52 -14.01 -12.03
CA ARG A 20 14.25 -15.26 -11.32
C ARG A 20 13.83 -15.01 -9.87
N ARG A 21 14.56 -14.15 -9.14
CA ARG A 21 14.22 -13.80 -7.75
C ARG A 21 12.88 -13.07 -7.66
N ASP A 22 12.58 -12.20 -8.61
CA ASP A 22 11.30 -11.50 -8.67
C ASP A 22 10.15 -12.49 -8.92
N ALA A 23 10.33 -13.46 -9.80
CA ALA A 23 9.34 -14.53 -10.02
C ALA A 23 9.11 -15.37 -8.76
N LEU A 24 10.19 -15.76 -8.07
CA LEU A 24 10.09 -16.50 -6.80
C LEU A 24 9.37 -15.65 -5.73
N THR A 25 9.68 -14.35 -5.65
CA THR A 25 9.06 -13.42 -4.70
C THR A 25 7.54 -13.29 -4.94
N GLN A 26 7.11 -13.25 -6.20
CA GLN A 26 5.69 -13.17 -6.57
C GLN A 26 4.92 -14.45 -6.27
N GLY A 27 5.60 -15.60 -6.20
CA GLY A 27 5.00 -16.88 -5.87
C GLY A 27 4.72 -17.09 -4.38
N ILE A 28 5.17 -16.19 -3.48
CA ILE A 28 4.98 -16.32 -2.04
C ILE A 28 3.67 -15.67 -1.62
N ASP A 29 2.71 -16.45 -1.13
CA ASP A 29 1.49 -15.95 -0.50
C ASP A 29 1.69 -15.78 1.02
N ILE A 30 2.05 -14.55 1.40
CA ILE A 30 2.30 -14.19 2.81
C ILE A 30 1.02 -14.29 3.66
N ARG A 31 -0.15 -14.08 3.06
CA ARG A 31 -1.42 -14.17 3.77
C ARG A 31 -1.73 -15.62 4.13
N GLU A 32 -1.59 -16.53 3.18
CA GLU A 32 -1.80 -17.97 3.39
C GLU A 32 -0.84 -18.50 4.47
N LEU A 33 0.44 -18.12 4.42
CA LEU A 33 1.42 -18.46 5.46
C LEU A 33 0.99 -17.93 6.84
N TRP A 34 0.49 -16.71 6.91
CA TRP A 34 0.02 -16.14 8.16
C TRP A 34 -1.24 -16.86 8.68
N GLU A 35 -2.18 -17.22 7.84
CA GLU A 35 -3.38 -17.97 8.22
C GLU A 35 -3.03 -19.32 8.90
N VAL A 36 -1.90 -19.93 8.53
CA VAL A 36 -1.40 -21.17 9.15
C VAL A 36 -0.59 -20.89 10.42
N LEU A 37 0.24 -19.85 10.42
CA LEU A 37 1.27 -19.64 11.44
C LEU A 37 0.89 -18.65 12.55
N HIS A 38 -0.21 -17.88 12.40
CA HIS A 38 -0.52 -16.78 13.34
C HIS A 38 -0.85 -17.25 14.76
N SER A 39 -1.22 -18.52 14.96
CA SER A 39 -1.49 -19.11 16.27
C SER A 39 -0.23 -19.43 17.06
N GLU A 40 0.89 -19.69 16.40
CA GLU A 40 2.13 -20.14 17.04
C GLU A 40 2.77 -19.05 17.91
N GLN A 41 2.66 -17.77 17.50
CA GLN A 41 3.19 -16.60 18.22
C GLN A 41 4.67 -16.76 18.63
N GLU A 42 5.46 -17.38 17.74
CA GLU A 42 6.89 -17.62 17.93
C GLU A 42 7.71 -16.99 16.78
N TRP A 43 8.99 -16.74 17.07
CA TRP A 43 9.91 -16.28 16.02
C TRP A 43 10.30 -17.44 15.12
N ILE A 44 10.18 -17.25 13.84
CA ILE A 44 10.52 -18.20 12.78
C ILE A 44 11.79 -17.70 12.09
N ASP A 45 12.84 -18.48 12.08
CA ASP A 45 14.09 -18.14 11.40
C ASP A 45 13.94 -18.17 9.87
N LEU A 46 14.92 -17.64 9.15
CA LEU A 46 14.89 -17.54 7.69
C LEU A 46 14.88 -18.91 7.00
N GLU A 47 15.62 -19.89 7.52
CA GLU A 47 15.70 -21.22 6.94
C GLU A 47 14.34 -21.91 7.01
N THR A 48 13.73 -21.92 8.19
CA THR A 48 12.39 -22.49 8.44
C THR A 48 11.31 -21.77 7.61
N MET A 49 11.33 -20.44 7.56
CA MET A 49 10.36 -19.68 6.75
C MET A 49 10.55 -19.95 5.26
N THR A 50 11.79 -20.12 4.80
CA THR A 50 12.06 -20.48 3.41
C THR A 50 11.56 -21.87 3.07
N ALA A 51 11.69 -22.82 3.99
CA ALA A 51 11.15 -24.17 3.83
C ALA A 51 9.60 -24.18 3.78
N PHE A 52 8.93 -23.30 4.52
CA PHE A 52 7.47 -23.15 4.43
C PHE A 52 7.02 -22.53 3.09
N CYS A 53 7.81 -21.62 2.52
CA CYS A 53 7.48 -21.02 1.22
C CYS A 53 7.75 -21.94 0.03
N PHE A 54 8.75 -22.82 0.15
CA PHE A 54 9.23 -23.66 -0.97
C PHE A 54 9.39 -25.10 -0.52
N GLN A 55 8.66 -26.01 -1.17
CA GLN A 55 8.66 -27.45 -0.85
C GLN A 55 9.91 -28.18 -1.36
N GLU A 56 10.76 -27.53 -2.14
CA GLU A 56 11.98 -28.10 -2.75
C GLU A 56 13.21 -27.74 -1.93
N THR A 57 14.37 -28.28 -2.36
CA THR A 57 15.66 -27.90 -1.77
C THR A 57 15.87 -26.40 -1.88
N THR A 58 15.94 -25.74 -0.75
CA THR A 58 16.10 -24.29 -0.66
C THR A 58 17.48 -23.83 -1.11
N THR A 59 17.54 -22.68 -1.74
CA THR A 59 18.77 -22.04 -2.22
C THR A 59 18.81 -20.60 -1.75
N SER A 60 19.98 -19.94 -1.83
CA SER A 60 20.11 -18.51 -1.51
C SER A 60 19.21 -17.57 -2.34
N ASP A 61 18.77 -18.01 -3.54
CA ASP A 61 17.78 -17.27 -4.31
C ASP A 61 16.39 -17.36 -3.67
N HIS A 62 16.01 -18.49 -3.07
CA HIS A 62 14.79 -18.67 -2.32
C HIS A 62 14.78 -17.82 -1.04
N GLU A 63 15.85 -17.85 -0.25
CA GLU A 63 16.00 -17.01 0.94
C GLU A 63 15.91 -15.51 0.58
N SER A 64 16.60 -15.10 -0.49
CA SER A 64 16.53 -13.73 -0.98
C SER A 64 15.11 -13.33 -1.42
N ALA A 65 14.34 -14.25 -2.02
CA ALA A 65 12.95 -14.02 -2.40
C ALA A 65 12.04 -13.88 -1.17
N VAL A 66 12.21 -14.72 -0.15
CA VAL A 66 11.50 -14.62 1.13
C VAL A 66 11.74 -13.26 1.79
N ILE A 67 13.02 -12.88 1.97
CA ILE A 67 13.35 -11.57 2.58
C ILE A 67 12.67 -10.42 1.82
N ARG A 68 12.70 -10.44 0.48
CA ARG A 68 12.07 -9.38 -0.34
C ARG A 68 10.55 -9.36 -0.21
N ALA A 69 9.91 -10.53 -0.24
CA ALA A 69 8.46 -10.64 -0.10
C ALA A 69 8.00 -10.05 1.25
N PHE A 70 8.62 -10.46 2.34
CA PHE A 70 8.26 -10.02 3.69
C PHE A 70 8.67 -8.57 3.96
N PHE A 71 9.76 -8.08 3.35
CA PHE A 71 10.12 -6.66 3.43
C PHE A 71 9.10 -5.76 2.73
N GLY A 72 8.57 -6.22 1.60
CA GLY A 72 7.53 -5.52 0.84
C GLY A 72 6.13 -5.58 1.47
N ASN A 73 5.85 -6.58 2.30
CA ASN A 73 4.56 -6.77 2.94
C ASN A 73 4.71 -7.08 4.44
N ARG A 74 4.60 -6.03 5.26
CA ARG A 74 4.74 -6.11 6.72
C ARG A 74 3.40 -6.19 7.45
N ARG A 75 2.32 -6.40 6.75
CA ARG A 75 0.98 -6.44 7.33
C ARG A 75 0.77 -7.64 8.24
N TYR A 76 1.29 -8.78 7.84
CA TYR A 76 1.03 -10.07 8.48
C TYR A 76 2.14 -10.51 9.45
N PHE A 77 3.38 -10.09 9.19
CA PHE A 77 4.54 -10.46 9.98
C PHE A 77 5.39 -9.25 10.34
N LYS A 78 5.89 -9.25 11.59
CA LYS A 78 7.03 -8.44 11.98
C LYS A 78 8.30 -9.13 11.49
N PHE A 79 9.21 -8.36 10.92
CA PHE A 79 10.46 -8.86 10.39
C PHE A 79 11.64 -8.04 10.92
N ASN A 80 12.64 -8.71 11.47
CA ASN A 80 13.90 -8.13 11.94
C ASN A 80 15.06 -9.13 11.75
N SER A 81 16.22 -8.87 12.40
CA SER A 81 17.39 -9.75 12.36
C SER A 81 17.19 -11.11 13.04
N GLU A 82 16.18 -11.26 13.88
CA GLU A 82 15.86 -12.52 14.57
C GLU A 82 15.01 -13.45 13.68
N GLY A 83 14.33 -12.88 12.67
CA GLY A 83 13.46 -13.62 11.75
C GLY A 83 12.11 -12.97 11.57
N PHE A 84 11.08 -13.81 11.49
CA PHE A 84 9.69 -13.45 11.20
C PHE A 84 8.83 -13.79 12.41
N PHE A 85 7.99 -12.84 12.81
CA PHE A 85 7.04 -13.05 13.90
C PHE A 85 5.63 -12.75 13.40
N PRO A 86 4.68 -13.70 13.47
CA PRO A 86 3.33 -13.48 12.97
C PRO A 86 2.58 -12.47 13.85
N HIS A 87 1.90 -11.52 13.23
CA HIS A 87 1.01 -10.61 13.93
C HIS A 87 -0.25 -11.35 14.38
N SER A 88 -0.82 -10.96 15.51
CA SER A 88 -2.12 -11.46 15.95
C SER A 88 -3.23 -11.00 15.00
N GLU A 89 -4.31 -11.77 14.91
CA GLU A 89 -5.48 -11.48 14.09
C GLU A 89 -6.01 -10.06 14.33
N ARG A 90 -6.20 -9.69 15.60
CA ARG A 90 -6.62 -8.35 16.00
C ARG A 90 -5.69 -7.24 15.47
N HIS A 91 -4.39 -7.48 15.47
CA HIS A 91 -3.43 -6.50 14.96
C HIS A 91 -3.54 -6.34 13.45
N VAL A 92 -3.67 -7.45 12.73
CA VAL A 92 -3.86 -7.44 11.26
C VAL A 92 -5.16 -6.75 10.88
N GLU A 93 -6.27 -7.03 11.59
CA GLU A 93 -7.55 -6.34 11.38
C GLU A 93 -7.43 -4.83 11.58
N GLN A 94 -6.72 -4.39 12.64
CA GLN A 94 -6.49 -2.96 12.88
C GLN A 94 -5.66 -2.30 11.77
N LEU A 95 -4.62 -2.98 11.29
CA LEU A 95 -3.82 -2.49 10.17
C LEU A 95 -4.65 -2.36 8.88
N ILE A 96 -5.45 -3.37 8.57
CA ILE A 96 -6.34 -3.35 7.39
C ILE A 96 -7.38 -2.23 7.50
N ALA A 97 -8.01 -2.08 8.67
CA ALA A 97 -8.99 -1.03 8.90
C ALA A 97 -8.37 0.37 8.73
N ARG A 98 -7.17 0.57 9.26
CA ARG A 98 -6.42 1.82 9.09
C ARG A 98 -6.05 2.10 7.63
N GLU A 99 -5.53 1.12 6.92
CA GLU A 99 -5.17 1.25 5.50
C GLU A 99 -6.40 1.58 4.64
N ASN A 100 -7.53 0.93 4.92
CA ASN A 100 -8.79 1.19 4.23
C ASN A 100 -9.29 2.62 4.49
N GLU A 101 -9.20 3.10 5.74
CA GLU A 101 -9.60 4.46 6.08
C GLU A 101 -8.66 5.50 5.43
N GLU A 102 -7.35 5.24 5.40
CA GLU A 102 -6.39 6.10 4.70
C GLU A 102 -6.63 6.11 3.17
N ALA A 103 -6.99 4.97 2.59
CA ALA A 103 -7.33 4.87 1.18
C ALA A 103 -8.64 5.61 0.86
N ARG A 104 -9.68 5.42 1.70
CA ARG A 104 -10.94 6.15 1.59
C ARG A 104 -10.74 7.65 1.68
N ARG A 105 -9.92 8.11 2.64
CA ARG A 105 -9.59 9.53 2.81
C ARG A 105 -8.89 10.10 1.58
N ARG A 106 -7.91 9.37 1.01
CA ARG A 106 -7.23 9.79 -0.22
C ARG A 106 -8.20 9.90 -1.40
N GLN A 107 -9.09 8.91 -1.54
CA GLN A 107 -10.11 8.92 -2.59
C GLN A 107 -11.07 10.09 -2.43
N LEU A 108 -11.54 10.36 -1.21
CA LEU A 108 -12.43 11.49 -0.91
C LEU A 108 -11.78 12.84 -1.26
N ILE A 109 -10.49 13.01 -0.96
CA ILE A 109 -9.75 14.22 -1.33
C ILE A 109 -9.62 14.34 -2.85
N GLN A 110 -9.27 13.27 -3.54
CA GLN A 110 -9.11 13.27 -5.00
C GLN A 110 -10.43 13.62 -5.69
N ASP A 111 -11.48 12.86 -5.38
CA ASP A 111 -12.79 13.02 -6.02
C ASP A 111 -13.43 14.38 -5.67
N GLY A 112 -13.32 14.80 -4.41
CA GLY A 112 -13.78 16.10 -3.97
C GLY A 112 -13.05 17.27 -4.64
N SER A 113 -11.74 17.12 -4.87
CA SER A 113 -10.93 18.13 -5.58
C SER A 113 -11.34 18.19 -7.06
N ASP A 114 -11.57 17.07 -7.69
CA ASP A 114 -11.99 17.00 -9.09
C ASP A 114 -13.42 17.53 -9.27
N TRP A 115 -14.29 17.27 -8.31
CA TRP A 115 -15.64 17.83 -8.29
C TRP A 115 -15.61 19.37 -8.10
N LEU A 116 -14.86 19.88 -7.13
CA LEU A 116 -14.77 21.30 -6.86
C LEU A 116 -14.18 22.06 -8.05
N ARG A 117 -13.12 21.54 -8.66
CA ARG A 117 -12.49 22.13 -9.84
C ARG A 117 -13.47 22.24 -11.02
N ARG A 118 -14.26 21.20 -11.27
CA ARG A 118 -15.30 21.24 -12.32
C ARG A 118 -16.38 22.25 -12.00
N SER A 119 -16.85 22.31 -10.74
CA SER A 119 -17.87 23.27 -10.30
C SER A 119 -17.41 24.72 -10.37
N LEU A 120 -16.11 25.00 -10.23
CA LEU A 120 -15.55 26.36 -10.36
C LEU A 120 -15.46 26.81 -11.81
N VAL A 121 -15.28 25.88 -12.77
CA VAL A 121 -15.18 26.16 -14.21
C VAL A 121 -16.56 26.34 -14.83
N ASP A 122 -17.52 25.52 -14.44
CA ASP A 122 -18.85 25.46 -15.06
C ASP A 122 -19.93 25.89 -14.06
N ARG A 123 -20.04 27.23 -13.87
CA ARG A 123 -21.01 27.84 -12.95
C ARG A 123 -22.48 27.59 -13.29
N ASP A 124 -22.80 27.32 -14.56
CA ASP A 124 -24.17 27.11 -15.04
C ASP A 124 -24.57 25.64 -15.05
N SER A 125 -23.63 24.71 -14.94
CA SER A 125 -23.88 23.27 -14.93
C SER A 125 -23.89 22.73 -13.48
N MET A 126 -24.75 23.26 -12.63
CA MET A 126 -25.01 22.66 -11.31
C MET A 126 -25.78 21.32 -11.37
N THR A 127 -25.91 20.74 -12.53
CA THR A 127 -26.37 19.36 -12.70
C THR A 127 -25.19 18.41 -12.58
N VAL A 128 -24.98 18.05 -11.37
CA VAL A 128 -23.99 17.17 -10.81
C VAL A 128 -23.91 15.85 -11.57
N ALA A 129 -22.87 15.67 -12.38
CA ALA A 129 -22.43 14.36 -12.83
C ALA A 129 -21.65 13.69 -11.69
N GLY A 130 -22.37 13.07 -10.78
CA GLY A 130 -21.86 12.27 -9.66
C GLY A 130 -23.02 11.58 -8.96
N ASN A 131 -22.80 10.42 -8.34
CA ASN A 131 -23.78 9.82 -7.45
C ASN A 131 -24.16 10.85 -6.38
N GLY A 132 -25.42 11.23 -6.26
CA GLY A 132 -25.91 12.30 -5.38
C GLY A 132 -25.35 12.25 -3.95
N ASN A 133 -25.18 11.05 -3.40
CA ASN A 133 -24.62 10.83 -2.07
C ASN A 133 -23.14 11.25 -1.93
N GLN A 134 -22.33 11.05 -2.96
CA GLN A 134 -20.90 11.42 -2.92
C GLN A 134 -20.70 12.95 -2.98
N VAL A 135 -21.51 13.62 -3.80
CA VAL A 135 -21.47 15.07 -3.91
C VAL A 135 -21.91 15.74 -2.62
N GLU A 136 -22.91 15.16 -1.96
CA GLU A 136 -23.37 15.62 -0.65
C GLU A 136 -22.29 15.47 0.42
N GLU A 137 -21.49 14.37 0.36
CA GLU A 137 -20.35 14.16 1.24
C GLU A 137 -19.26 15.25 1.04
N TYR A 138 -18.88 15.55 -0.21
CA TYR A 138 -17.90 16.61 -0.51
C TYR A 138 -18.39 17.99 -0.08
N ALA A 139 -19.65 18.29 -0.37
CA ALA A 139 -20.26 19.56 0.02
C ALA A 139 -20.31 19.70 1.54
N THR A 140 -20.61 18.63 2.27
CA THR A 140 -20.64 18.63 3.74
C THR A 140 -19.26 18.86 4.33
N VAL A 141 -18.24 18.19 3.81
CA VAL A 141 -16.83 18.38 4.23
C VAL A 141 -16.40 19.83 4.02
N LEU A 142 -16.65 20.39 2.84
CA LEU A 142 -16.28 21.77 2.53
C LEU A 142 -17.07 22.81 3.34
N LYS A 143 -18.36 22.58 3.55
CA LYS A 143 -19.18 23.44 4.42
C LYS A 143 -18.65 23.43 5.85
N SER A 144 -18.36 22.25 6.39
CA SER A 144 -17.79 22.10 7.72
C SER A 144 -16.44 22.81 7.84
N TYR A 145 -15.57 22.67 6.83
CA TYR A 145 -14.29 23.38 6.76
C TYR A 145 -14.46 24.90 6.75
N CYS A 146 -15.38 25.42 5.93
CA CYS A 146 -15.62 26.86 5.82
C CYS A 146 -16.25 27.48 7.09
N ILE A 147 -17.14 26.72 7.78
CA ILE A 147 -17.85 27.22 8.96
C ILE A 147 -17.00 27.12 10.22
N PHE A 148 -16.36 25.98 10.43
CA PHE A 148 -15.66 25.67 11.68
C PHE A 148 -14.14 25.83 11.60
N GLY A 149 -13.57 26.00 10.39
CA GLY A 149 -12.13 26.09 10.22
C GLY A 149 -11.40 24.91 10.88
N LYS A 150 -10.43 25.23 11.74
CA LYS A 150 -9.60 24.22 12.44
C LYS A 150 -10.39 23.35 13.43
N ASP A 151 -11.57 23.77 13.85
CA ASP A 151 -12.42 23.02 14.77
C ASP A 151 -13.31 22.00 14.03
N SER A 152 -13.26 21.97 12.69
CA SER A 152 -13.96 20.97 11.89
C SER A 152 -13.37 19.58 12.10
N PRO A 153 -14.18 18.54 12.35
CA PRO A 153 -13.69 17.15 12.43
C PRO A 153 -13.08 16.65 11.10
N THR A 154 -13.43 17.29 10.00
CA THR A 154 -12.91 16.99 8.65
C THR A 154 -11.95 18.07 8.12
N TYR A 155 -11.35 18.86 9.03
CA TYR A 155 -10.49 20.01 8.67
C TYR A 155 -9.41 19.64 7.64
N ASP A 156 -8.65 18.57 7.90
CA ASP A 156 -7.54 18.18 7.02
C ASP A 156 -8.00 17.77 5.62
N ILE A 157 -9.19 17.16 5.51
CA ILE A 157 -9.79 16.76 4.23
C ILE A 157 -10.27 18.00 3.48
N GLY A 158 -11.03 18.85 4.14
CA GLY A 158 -11.54 20.11 3.56
C GLY A 158 -10.41 21.03 3.10
N ARG A 159 -9.37 21.17 3.93
CA ARG A 159 -8.16 21.92 3.59
C ARG A 159 -7.43 21.33 2.38
N ALA A 160 -7.27 20.00 2.32
CA ALA A 160 -6.60 19.35 1.20
C ALA A 160 -7.37 19.52 -0.12
N ILE A 161 -8.71 19.42 -0.08
CA ILE A 161 -9.56 19.68 -1.25
C ILE A 161 -9.44 21.14 -1.71
N ALA A 162 -9.52 22.10 -0.79
CA ALA A 162 -9.42 23.52 -1.09
C ALA A 162 -8.03 23.88 -1.68
N ALA A 163 -6.95 23.42 -1.06
CA ALA A 163 -5.58 23.62 -1.52
C ALA A 163 -5.34 23.03 -2.94
N ALA A 164 -5.87 21.85 -3.22
CA ALA A 164 -5.77 21.22 -4.54
C ALA A 164 -6.46 22.03 -5.65
N CYS A 165 -7.40 22.92 -5.29
CA CYS A 165 -8.12 23.79 -6.22
C CYS A 165 -7.59 25.24 -6.21
N GLY A 166 -6.51 25.54 -5.46
CA GLY A 166 -5.95 26.89 -5.35
C GLY A 166 -6.82 27.85 -4.55
N VAL A 167 -7.77 27.34 -3.77
CA VAL A 167 -8.62 28.10 -2.86
C VAL A 167 -7.98 28.03 -1.47
N GLU A 168 -7.01 28.91 -1.22
CA GLU A 168 -6.45 29.10 0.11
C GLU A 168 -7.34 30.06 0.90
N GLY A 169 -7.77 29.62 2.10
CA GLY A 169 -8.51 30.45 3.05
C GLY A 169 -7.58 31.26 3.95
#